data_77016b3ef1502c7e20043fdfe80ff5de
#
_entry.id   77016b3ef1502c7e20043fdfe80ff5de
#
_cell.length_a   1.000
_cell.length_b   1.000
_cell.length_c   1.000
_cell.angle_alpha   90.00
_cell.angle_beta   90.00
_cell.angle_gamma   90.00
#
_symmetry.space_group_name_H-M   'P 1'
#
loop_
_entity.id
_entity.type
_entity.pdbx_description
1 polymer ?
#
loop_
_entity_poly.entity_id
_entity_poly.type
_entity_poly.pdbx_seq_one_letter_code
_entity_poly.pdbx_strand_id
1 'polypeptide(L)'
;MLKLNLKNESSTLLLGAAIGNTINSLNPKVFEIHLNGNLGAGKTTLVRGTLQYFGWKDVVTSPTYTLCEEYEIDNKLLLHVDLYRIESQEDVEVLNLDRDTFNQKIVFIEWPENLQTDRQEDVIINLEHDKQARCVSLICKDNNIESSIKTYYENN
;
A
#
# COMPACT_ATOMS: atom_id res chain seq x y z
N MET A 1 -3.57 -16.61 3.37
CA MET A 1 -4.35 -15.39 3.75
C MET A 1 -4.12 -15.08 5.22
N LEU A 2 -3.50 -13.96 5.51
CA LEU A 2 -3.22 -13.48 6.88
C LEU A 2 -4.37 -12.58 7.36
N LYS A 3 -4.87 -12.80 8.55
CA LYS A 3 -5.87 -11.94 9.21
C LYS A 3 -5.27 -11.31 10.46
N LEU A 4 -5.41 -9.99 10.60
CA LEU A 4 -4.92 -9.23 11.74
C LEU A 4 -6.04 -8.33 12.28
N ASN A 5 -5.98 -8.06 13.58
CA ASN A 5 -6.87 -7.09 14.23
C ASN A 5 -6.06 -5.86 14.61
N LEU A 6 -6.37 -4.74 13.99
CA LEU A 6 -5.70 -3.46 14.22
C LEU A 6 -6.45 -2.69 15.30
N LYS A 7 -5.91 -2.67 16.51
CA LYS A 7 -6.57 -2.05 17.68
C LYS A 7 -6.63 -0.52 17.61
N ASN A 8 -5.69 0.11 16.92
CA ASN A 8 -5.53 1.57 16.86
C ASN A 8 -4.69 2.00 15.65
N GLU A 9 -4.46 3.29 15.52
CA GLU A 9 -3.64 3.86 14.46
C GLU A 9 -2.20 3.31 14.48
N SER A 10 -1.60 3.14 15.68
CA SER A 10 -0.25 2.60 15.80
C SER A 10 -0.13 1.19 15.21
N SER A 11 -1.16 0.34 15.39
CA SER A 11 -1.20 -0.99 14.78
C SER A 11 -1.26 -0.93 13.25
N THR A 12 -1.93 0.08 12.69
CA THR A 12 -1.99 0.30 11.24
C THR A 12 -0.63 0.78 10.70
N LEU A 13 0.03 1.69 11.42
CA LEU A 13 1.38 2.15 11.09
C LEU A 13 2.38 0.99 11.16
N LEU A 14 2.27 0.13 12.17
CA LEU A 14 3.11 -1.05 12.32
C LEU A 14 2.93 -2.03 11.16
N LEU A 15 1.71 -2.23 10.69
CA LEU A 15 1.45 -3.05 9.49
C LEU A 15 2.12 -2.44 8.25
N GLY A 16 2.04 -1.12 8.10
CA GLY A 16 2.76 -0.40 7.04
C GLY A 16 4.28 -0.60 7.13
N ALA A 17 4.84 -0.54 8.35
CA ALA A 17 6.26 -0.81 8.58
C ALA A 17 6.64 -2.27 8.24
N ALA A 18 5.77 -3.24 8.56
CA ALA A 18 5.98 -4.64 8.19
C ALA A 18 6.05 -4.85 6.67
N ILE A 19 5.20 -4.13 5.93
CA ILE A 19 5.25 -4.11 4.45
C ILE A 19 6.58 -3.51 3.98
N GLY A 20 6.98 -2.37 4.53
CA GLY A 20 8.28 -1.73 4.22
C GLY A 20 9.46 -2.65 4.48
N ASN A 21 9.46 -3.35 5.61
CA ASN A 21 10.48 -4.35 5.94
C ASN A 21 10.52 -5.51 4.93
N THR A 22 9.35 -5.98 4.52
CA THR A 22 9.24 -7.07 3.52
C THR A 22 9.79 -6.63 2.17
N ILE A 23 9.45 -5.42 1.71
CA ILE A 23 9.99 -4.84 0.47
C ILE A 23 11.51 -4.71 0.54
N ASN A 24 12.06 -4.24 1.66
CA ASN A 24 13.51 -4.15 1.84
C ASN A 24 14.19 -5.52 1.82
N SER A 25 13.59 -6.51 2.49
CA SER A 25 14.18 -7.85 2.62
C SER A 25 14.16 -8.63 1.31
N LEU A 26 13.06 -8.57 0.56
CA LEU A 26 12.90 -9.26 -0.72
C LEU A 26 13.52 -8.48 -1.88
N ASN A 27 13.65 -7.17 -1.75
CA ASN A 27 14.25 -6.25 -2.71
C ASN A 27 13.75 -6.43 -4.17
N PRO A 28 12.44 -6.50 -4.42
CA PRO A 28 11.90 -6.61 -5.77
C PRO A 28 12.12 -5.31 -6.55
N LYS A 29 12.21 -5.39 -7.88
CA LYS A 29 12.31 -4.18 -8.73
C LYS A 29 11.02 -3.38 -8.71
N VAL A 30 9.88 -4.07 -8.70
CA VAL A 30 8.53 -3.49 -8.57
C VAL A 30 7.78 -4.27 -7.50
N PHE A 31 7.04 -3.58 -6.66
CA PHE A 31 6.14 -4.17 -5.66
C PHE A 31 4.82 -3.41 -5.67
N GLU A 32 3.73 -4.12 -5.96
CA GLU A 32 2.41 -3.52 -6.09
C GLU A 32 1.45 -4.02 -5.02
N ILE A 33 0.77 -3.09 -4.36
CA ILE A 33 -0.18 -3.34 -3.28
C ILE A 33 -1.53 -2.72 -3.63
N HIS A 34 -2.58 -3.53 -3.61
CA HIS A 34 -3.95 -3.08 -3.77
C HIS A 34 -4.62 -2.92 -2.40
N LEU A 35 -5.22 -1.75 -2.16
CA LEU A 35 -5.87 -1.37 -0.91
C LEU A 35 -7.37 -1.26 -1.09
N ASN A 36 -8.11 -2.19 -0.52
CA ASN A 36 -9.56 -2.18 -0.45
C ASN A 36 -10.02 -1.69 0.92
N GLY A 37 -11.09 -0.93 0.94
CA GLY A 37 -11.69 -0.43 2.18
C GLY A 37 -12.38 0.90 1.98
N ASN A 38 -13.41 1.14 2.78
CA ASN A 38 -14.19 2.37 2.74
C ASN A 38 -13.36 3.61 3.10
N LEU A 39 -13.90 4.79 2.83
CA LEU A 39 -13.32 6.06 3.27
C LEU A 39 -13.09 6.02 4.79
N GLY A 40 -11.91 6.44 5.23
CA GLY A 40 -11.53 6.42 6.65
C GLY A 40 -11.10 5.05 7.20
N ALA A 41 -11.02 4.00 6.39
CA ALA A 41 -10.59 2.67 6.84
C ALA A 41 -9.12 2.61 7.30
N GLY A 42 -8.29 3.60 6.93
CA GLY A 42 -6.89 3.68 7.34
C GLY A 42 -5.89 3.38 6.21
N LYS A 43 -6.33 3.40 4.96
CA LYS A 43 -5.46 3.15 3.79
C LYS A 43 -4.26 4.10 3.74
N THR A 44 -4.50 5.41 3.83
CA THR A 44 -3.43 6.44 3.90
C THR A 44 -2.52 6.26 5.12
N THR A 45 -3.07 5.86 6.28
CA THR A 45 -2.28 5.57 7.48
C THR A 45 -1.32 4.40 7.24
N LEU A 46 -1.77 3.37 6.55
CA LEU A 46 -0.94 2.22 6.22
C LEU A 46 0.20 2.62 5.27
N VAL A 47 -0.08 3.39 4.21
CA VAL A 47 0.95 3.95 3.31
C VAL A 47 1.95 4.80 4.09
N ARG A 48 1.47 5.66 5.01
CA ARG A 48 2.32 6.46 5.89
C ARG A 48 3.26 5.60 6.72
N GLY A 49 2.79 4.47 7.26
CA GLY A 49 3.64 3.53 8.01
C GLY A 49 4.76 2.95 7.17
N THR A 50 4.50 2.62 5.91
CA THR A 50 5.53 2.14 4.96
C THR A 50 6.53 3.24 4.63
N LEU A 51 6.07 4.46 4.37
CA LEU A 51 6.93 5.61 4.10
C LEU A 51 7.82 5.95 5.30
N GLN A 52 7.27 5.95 6.51
CA GLN A 52 8.03 6.18 7.74
C GLN A 52 9.10 5.11 7.98
N TYR A 53 8.81 3.86 7.65
CA TYR A 53 9.79 2.79 7.71
C TYR A 53 10.99 3.05 6.79
N PHE A 54 10.76 3.64 5.61
CA PHE A 54 11.84 4.04 4.69
C PHE A 54 12.53 5.35 5.07
N GLY A 55 12.08 6.02 6.13
CA GLY A 55 12.71 7.25 6.64
C GLY A 55 12.02 8.55 6.21
N TRP A 56 10.84 8.49 5.57
CA TRP A 56 10.06 9.68 5.25
C TRP A 56 9.59 10.38 6.51
N LYS A 57 9.83 11.70 6.61
CA LYS A 57 9.53 12.49 7.81
C LYS A 57 8.46 13.55 7.60
N ASP A 58 8.14 13.84 6.35
CA ASP A 58 7.17 14.88 6.01
C ASP A 58 5.73 14.34 6.02
N VAL A 59 4.77 15.23 5.79
CA VAL A 59 3.35 14.91 5.75
C VAL A 59 3.06 13.92 4.61
N VAL A 60 2.20 12.96 4.87
CA VAL A 60 1.64 12.04 3.88
C VAL A 60 0.16 12.36 3.73
N THR A 61 -0.24 12.78 2.54
CA THR A 61 -1.61 13.16 2.20
C THR A 61 -2.30 12.09 1.37
N SER A 62 -3.64 12.01 1.50
CA SER A 62 -4.45 11.18 0.61
C SER A 62 -4.45 11.79 -0.80
N PRO A 63 -4.20 11.01 -1.87
CA PRO A 63 -4.21 11.50 -3.24
C PRO A 63 -5.61 11.57 -3.85
N THR A 64 -6.66 11.79 -3.05
CA THR A 64 -8.06 11.79 -3.52
C THR A 64 -8.32 12.81 -4.64
N TYR A 65 -7.61 13.95 -4.64
CA TYR A 65 -7.76 15.00 -5.65
C TYR A 65 -6.66 14.98 -6.71
N THR A 66 -5.45 14.63 -6.32
CA THR A 66 -4.27 14.57 -7.20
C THR A 66 -4.17 13.26 -7.97
N LEU A 67 -4.97 12.25 -7.60
CA LEU A 67 -4.99 10.87 -8.09
C LEU A 67 -3.71 10.08 -7.82
N CYS A 68 -2.55 10.72 -7.74
CA CYS A 68 -1.27 10.10 -7.44
C CYS A 68 -0.37 11.08 -6.70
N GLU A 69 0.18 10.64 -5.57
CA GLU A 69 1.29 11.30 -4.88
C GLU A 69 2.56 10.46 -5.05
N GLU A 70 3.67 11.12 -5.33
CA GLU A 70 4.96 10.48 -5.54
C GLU A 70 5.91 10.82 -4.40
N TYR A 71 6.58 9.79 -3.87
CA TYR A 71 7.57 9.94 -2.80
C TYR A 71 8.89 9.31 -3.25
N GLU A 72 9.93 10.13 -3.32
CA GLU A 72 11.28 9.66 -3.59
C GLU A 72 12.06 9.57 -2.29
N ILE A 73 12.55 8.38 -1.95
CA ILE A 73 13.32 8.12 -0.74
C ILE A 73 14.50 7.23 -1.10
N ASP A 74 15.72 7.78 -1.01
CA ASP A 74 16.93 7.10 -1.42
C ASP A 74 16.81 6.53 -2.85
N ASN A 75 16.88 5.21 -3.00
CA ASN A 75 16.74 4.50 -4.27
C ASN A 75 15.34 3.95 -4.51
N LYS A 76 14.32 4.50 -3.86
CA LYS A 76 12.92 4.07 -3.97
C LYS A 76 12.04 5.17 -4.52
N LEU A 77 11.13 4.79 -5.41
CA LEU A 77 10.00 5.60 -5.86
C LEU A 77 8.72 4.93 -5.38
N LEU A 78 8.00 5.58 -4.48
CA LEU A 78 6.69 5.11 -4.04
C LEU A 78 5.60 5.96 -4.69
N LEU A 79 4.68 5.30 -5.39
CA LEU A 79 3.49 5.89 -5.98
C LEU A 79 2.29 5.53 -5.11
N HIS A 80 1.61 6.52 -4.57
CA HIS A 80 0.34 6.35 -3.85
C HIS A 80 -0.79 6.86 -4.74
N VAL A 81 -1.62 5.94 -5.21
CA VAL A 81 -2.67 6.16 -6.21
C VAL A 81 -4.04 5.99 -5.55
N ASP A 82 -4.97 6.89 -5.84
CA ASP A 82 -6.37 6.81 -5.40
C ASP A 82 -7.30 6.91 -6.62
N LEU A 83 -7.96 5.81 -6.95
CA LEU A 83 -8.85 5.70 -8.11
C LEU A 83 -10.32 5.97 -7.76
N TYR A 84 -10.64 6.49 -6.59
CA TYR A 84 -12.02 6.75 -6.17
C TYR A 84 -12.79 7.65 -7.14
N ARG A 85 -12.09 8.64 -7.74
CA ARG A 85 -12.67 9.64 -8.64
C ARG A 85 -12.31 9.43 -10.11
N ILE A 86 -11.74 8.29 -10.45
CA ILE A 86 -11.44 7.95 -11.84
C ILE A 86 -12.74 7.79 -12.62
N GLU A 87 -12.84 8.43 -13.79
CA GLU A 87 -14.00 8.38 -14.67
C GLU A 87 -13.74 7.52 -15.92
N SER A 88 -12.48 7.41 -16.35
CA SER A 88 -12.12 6.70 -17.57
C SER A 88 -10.78 5.97 -17.48
N GLN A 89 -10.54 5.02 -18.39
CA GLN A 89 -9.27 4.33 -18.52
C GLN A 89 -8.14 5.29 -18.91
N GLU A 90 -8.44 6.30 -19.72
CA GLU A 90 -7.48 7.32 -20.14
C GLU A 90 -6.90 8.08 -18.94
N ASP A 91 -7.71 8.34 -17.91
CA ASP A 91 -7.24 8.98 -16.68
C ASP A 91 -6.22 8.12 -15.93
N VAL A 92 -6.39 6.80 -15.95
CA VAL A 92 -5.40 5.86 -15.37
C VAL A 92 -4.12 5.83 -16.21
N GLU A 93 -4.24 5.83 -17.53
CA GLU A 93 -3.08 5.80 -18.43
C GLU A 93 -2.19 7.04 -18.29
N VAL A 94 -2.79 8.22 -18.04
CA VAL A 94 -2.06 9.47 -17.79
C VAL A 94 -1.14 9.35 -16.56
N LEU A 95 -1.50 8.54 -15.56
CA LEU A 95 -0.66 8.32 -14.37
C LEU A 95 0.64 7.58 -14.69
N ASN A 96 0.69 6.88 -15.82
CA ASN A 96 1.87 6.16 -16.31
C ASN A 96 2.53 5.29 -15.23
N LEU A 97 1.72 4.45 -14.58
CA LEU A 97 2.13 3.62 -13.44
C LEU A 97 3.20 2.58 -13.82
N ASP A 98 3.24 2.18 -15.09
CA ASP A 98 4.16 1.16 -15.61
C ASP A 98 5.48 1.73 -16.15
N ARG A 99 5.68 3.06 -16.01
CA ARG A 99 6.92 3.68 -16.45
C ARG A 99 8.15 3.03 -15.83
N ASP A 100 9.19 2.90 -16.62
CA ASP A 100 10.48 2.44 -16.12
C ASP A 100 11.12 3.48 -15.20
N THR A 101 11.79 2.99 -14.18
CA THR A 101 12.58 3.81 -13.26
C THR A 101 13.87 3.08 -12.87
N PHE A 102 14.94 3.84 -12.65
CA PHE A 102 16.17 3.30 -12.08
C PHE A 102 15.99 2.87 -10.62
N ASN A 103 15.06 3.52 -9.93
CA ASN A 103 14.74 3.25 -8.54
C ASN A 103 13.88 1.97 -8.39
N GLN A 104 13.90 1.38 -7.21
CA GLN A 104 12.90 0.38 -6.82
C GLN A 104 11.53 1.06 -6.81
N LYS A 105 10.56 0.52 -7.54
CA LYS A 105 9.22 1.09 -7.65
C LYS A 105 8.23 0.36 -6.74
N ILE A 106 7.52 1.11 -5.91
CA ILE A 106 6.50 0.63 -5.00
C ILE A 106 5.20 1.34 -5.37
N VAL A 107 4.13 0.58 -5.62
CA VAL A 107 2.84 1.15 -6.03
C VAL A 107 1.77 0.72 -5.05
N PHE A 108 1.13 1.70 -4.40
CA PHE A 108 -0.10 1.50 -3.63
C PHE A 108 -1.28 2.02 -4.45
N ILE A 109 -2.29 1.19 -4.66
CA ILE A 109 -3.50 1.56 -5.40
C ILE A 109 -4.70 1.39 -4.48
N GLU A 110 -5.37 2.52 -4.17
CA GLU A 110 -6.67 2.53 -3.51
C GLU A 110 -7.79 2.43 -4.56
N TRP A 111 -8.88 1.74 -4.24
CA TRP A 111 -10.01 1.47 -5.12
C TRP A 111 -9.59 0.75 -6.42
N PRO A 112 -8.85 -0.39 -6.29
CA PRO A 112 -8.35 -1.12 -7.44
C PRO A 112 -9.45 -1.68 -8.35
N GLU A 113 -10.68 -1.80 -7.86
CA GLU A 113 -11.85 -2.19 -8.66
C GLU A 113 -12.16 -1.19 -9.78
N ASN A 114 -11.65 0.03 -9.69
CA ASN A 114 -11.79 1.05 -10.74
C ASN A 114 -10.70 0.95 -11.83
N LEU A 115 -9.74 0.04 -11.68
CA LEU A 115 -8.86 -0.34 -12.78
C LEU A 115 -9.68 -1.07 -13.84
N GLN A 116 -9.54 -0.67 -15.10
CA GLN A 116 -10.20 -1.33 -16.23
C GLN A 116 -9.32 -2.39 -16.91
N THR A 117 -8.11 -2.56 -16.43
CA THR A 117 -7.13 -3.52 -16.91
C THR A 117 -6.63 -4.41 -15.78
N ASP A 118 -6.39 -5.67 -16.07
CA ASP A 118 -5.78 -6.58 -15.11
C ASP A 118 -4.35 -6.15 -14.79
N ARG A 119 -4.08 -5.96 -13.51
CA ARG A 119 -2.74 -5.73 -12.97
C ARG A 119 -2.38 -6.87 -12.02
N GLN A 120 -1.11 -7.20 -11.98
CA GLN A 120 -0.61 -8.22 -11.05
C GLN A 120 -0.09 -7.53 -9.79
N GLU A 121 -0.83 -7.71 -8.72
CA GLU A 121 -0.46 -7.25 -7.39
C GLU A 121 0.34 -8.33 -6.64
N ASP A 122 1.24 -7.88 -5.76
CA ASP A 122 1.98 -8.76 -4.85
C ASP A 122 1.19 -8.99 -3.55
N VAL A 123 0.39 -7.99 -3.14
CA VAL A 123 -0.47 -8.05 -1.94
C VAL A 123 -1.80 -7.33 -2.18
N ILE A 124 -2.90 -7.98 -1.82
CA ILE A 124 -4.21 -7.35 -1.65
C ILE A 124 -4.46 -7.17 -0.15
N ILE A 125 -4.83 -5.97 0.26
CA ILE A 125 -5.14 -5.65 1.65
C ILE A 125 -6.58 -5.15 1.73
N ASN A 126 -7.42 -5.88 2.46
CA ASN A 126 -8.80 -5.48 2.74
C ASN A 126 -8.88 -4.93 4.16
N LEU A 127 -9.24 -3.66 4.29
CA LEU A 127 -9.40 -2.94 5.56
C LEU A 127 -10.89 -2.76 5.84
N GLU A 128 -11.38 -3.41 6.87
CA GLU A 128 -12.78 -3.33 7.29
C GLU A 128 -12.89 -2.65 8.66
N HIS A 129 -13.85 -1.73 8.79
CA HIS A 129 -14.20 -1.13 10.08
C HIS A 129 -15.21 -2.03 10.81
N ASP A 130 -14.83 -2.56 11.96
CA ASP A 130 -15.75 -3.15 12.92
C ASP A 130 -15.79 -2.26 14.17
N LYS A 131 -16.92 -1.62 14.39
CA LYS A 131 -17.34 -0.66 15.44
C LYS A 131 -16.29 -0.10 16.42
N GLN A 132 -15.23 -0.83 16.79
CA GLN A 132 -14.15 -0.38 17.69
C GLN A 132 -12.76 -0.91 17.30
N ALA A 133 -12.68 -1.79 16.31
CA ALA A 133 -11.43 -2.35 15.81
C ALA A 133 -11.44 -2.37 14.28
N ARG A 134 -10.27 -2.41 13.67
CA ARG A 134 -10.11 -2.60 12.23
C ARG A 134 -9.68 -4.03 11.99
N CYS A 135 -10.51 -4.80 11.29
CA CYS A 135 -10.09 -6.10 10.78
C CYS A 135 -9.39 -5.91 9.45
N VAL A 136 -8.23 -6.51 9.30
CA VAL A 136 -7.51 -6.50 8.03
C VAL A 136 -7.24 -7.93 7.58
N SER A 137 -7.47 -8.18 6.30
CA SER A 137 -7.03 -9.41 5.66
C SER A 137 -6.04 -9.10 4.54
N LEU A 138 -4.96 -9.88 4.48
CA LEU A 138 -3.95 -9.79 3.44
C LEU A 138 -3.97 -11.07 2.62
N ILE A 139 -4.02 -10.90 1.31
CA ILE A 139 -3.86 -11.98 0.32
C ILE A 139 -2.54 -11.68 -0.38
N CYS A 140 -1.53 -12.51 -0.14
CA CYS A 140 -0.19 -12.34 -0.68
C CYS A 140 0.01 -13.29 -1.86
N LYS A 141 0.74 -12.83 -2.88
CA LYS A 141 1.09 -13.59 -4.08
C LYS A 141 1.86 -14.87 -3.75
N ASP A 142 2.69 -14.83 -2.72
CA ASP A 142 3.43 -15.99 -2.24
C ASP A 142 3.59 -16.01 -0.71
N ASN A 143 3.98 -17.18 -0.20
CA ASN A 143 4.12 -17.42 1.23
C ASN A 143 5.30 -16.65 1.86
N ASN A 144 6.32 -16.26 1.09
CA ASN A 144 7.46 -15.53 1.63
C ASN A 144 7.03 -14.11 2.02
N ILE A 145 6.21 -13.47 1.19
CA ILE A 145 5.62 -12.15 1.48
C ILE A 145 4.77 -12.24 2.75
N GLU A 146 3.85 -13.21 2.83
CA GLU A 146 2.96 -13.39 3.98
C GLU A 146 3.76 -13.63 5.27
N SER A 147 4.72 -14.54 5.23
CA SER A 147 5.56 -14.88 6.39
C SER A 147 6.41 -13.71 6.85
N SER A 148 6.98 -12.94 5.94
CA SER A 148 7.79 -11.77 6.26
C SER A 148 6.95 -10.69 6.96
N ILE A 149 5.79 -10.35 6.42
CA ILE A 149 4.87 -9.37 7.02
C ILE A 149 4.44 -9.83 8.40
N LYS A 150 4.00 -11.08 8.52
CA LYS A 150 3.54 -11.65 9.79
C LYS A 150 4.63 -11.61 10.85
N THR A 151 5.82 -12.11 10.52
CA THR A 151 6.95 -12.18 11.46
C THR A 151 7.34 -10.81 11.99
N TYR A 152 7.43 -9.81 11.11
CA TYR A 152 7.76 -8.45 11.54
C TYR A 152 6.66 -7.86 12.43
N TYR A 153 5.39 -8.01 12.03
CA TYR A 153 4.25 -7.45 12.76
C TYR A 153 4.09 -8.05 14.16
N GLU A 154 4.33 -9.36 14.32
CA GLU A 154 4.18 -10.06 15.60
C GLU A 154 5.36 -9.79 16.58
N ASN A 155 6.52 -9.37 16.07
CA ASN A 155 7.74 -9.17 16.88
C ASN A 155 7.98 -7.70 17.27
N ASN A 156 7.15 -6.76 16.84
CA ASN A 156 7.26 -5.34 17.12
C ASN A 156 5.95 -4.74 17.63
#